data_2cac5468df77864b1b5a272a602decce
#
_entry.id   2cac5468df77864b1b5a272a602decce
#
_cell.length_a   1.000
_cell.length_b   1.000
_cell.length_c   1.000
_cell.angle_alpha   90.00
_cell.angle_beta   90.00
_cell.angle_gamma   90.00
#
_symmetry.space_group_name_H-M   'P 1'
#
loop_
_entity.id
_entity.type
_entity.pdbx_description
1 polymer ?
#
loop_
_entity_poly.entity_id
_entity_poly.type
_entity_poly.pdbx_seq_one_letter_code
_entity_poly.pdbx_strand_id
1 'polypeptide(L)'
;MRMSNRQNQALHLTEAKAREEICRVGQSLFDRGYVHATAGNISVRLEDGFLITPTDACLGFLEPADLALLDAQGQQLSGKRASKTMALHRKIYEATDHALGSWPAQCVIHTHSTHCVSLSLSSKGPELLPPITPYFVMKVGHVPLIPYFRPGDPMAADAVADAILHYAQLDTPIRAVMLSKLGPNVWHQDLSSAMAALEELEETAKLVQMAGSQALDNLSDAHIEELRQNFHAAW
;
A
#
# COMPACT_ATOMS: atom_id res chain seq x y z
N MET A 1 13.67 21.81 -31.61
CA MET A 1 12.94 22.59 -30.61
C MET A 1 13.03 21.83 -29.30
N ARG A 2 13.86 22.27 -28.36
CA ARG A 2 14.12 21.52 -27.07
C ARG A 2 12.94 21.76 -26.13
N MET A 3 12.11 20.73 -25.93
CA MET A 3 11.08 20.77 -24.88
C MET A 3 11.72 20.69 -23.50
N SER A 4 11.30 21.58 -22.67
CA SER A 4 11.84 21.95 -21.37
C SER A 4 11.78 20.79 -20.37
N ASN A 5 12.93 20.53 -19.76
CA ASN A 5 13.23 19.53 -18.72
C ASN A 5 12.66 19.91 -17.32
N ARG A 6 11.47 20.52 -17.25
CA ARG A 6 10.90 21.08 -16.00
C ARG A 6 9.70 20.33 -15.41
N GLN A 7 9.38 19.12 -15.90
CA GLN A 7 8.14 18.42 -15.47
C GLN A 7 8.35 17.16 -14.61
N ASN A 8 9.54 16.87 -14.13
CA ASN A 8 9.81 15.66 -13.33
C ASN A 8 10.56 15.93 -12.01
N GLN A 9 10.33 17.08 -11.38
CA GLN A 9 10.61 17.19 -9.95
C GLN A 9 9.35 16.68 -9.23
N ALA A 10 9.34 15.40 -8.87
CA ALA A 10 8.48 14.94 -7.81
C ALA A 10 8.70 15.86 -6.61
N LEU A 11 7.68 16.62 -6.21
CA LEU A 11 7.72 17.48 -5.04
C LEU A 11 7.84 16.57 -3.82
N HIS A 12 9.08 16.20 -3.46
CA HIS A 12 9.32 15.52 -2.20
C HIS A 12 8.75 16.38 -1.07
N LEU A 13 7.89 15.77 -0.26
CA LEU A 13 7.41 16.41 0.95
C LEU A 13 8.61 16.77 1.84
N THR A 14 8.62 17.98 2.41
CA THR A 14 9.59 18.28 3.45
C THR A 14 9.43 17.33 4.61
N GLU A 15 10.51 17.00 5.32
CA GLU A 15 10.46 16.11 6.49
C GLU A 15 9.37 16.53 7.48
N ALA A 16 9.30 17.82 7.83
CA ALA A 16 8.31 18.34 8.77
C ALA A 16 6.88 18.05 8.30
N LYS A 17 6.57 18.32 7.04
CA LYS A 17 5.24 18.06 6.49
C LYS A 17 4.93 16.57 6.37
N ALA A 18 5.92 15.74 6.03
CA ALA A 18 5.76 14.28 6.01
C ALA A 18 5.44 13.73 7.40
N ARG A 19 6.07 14.26 8.46
CA ARG A 19 5.78 13.88 9.85
C ARG A 19 4.34 14.21 10.23
N GLU A 20 3.85 15.41 9.92
CA GLU A 20 2.46 15.82 10.17
C GLU A 20 1.46 14.93 9.40
N GLU A 21 1.72 14.67 8.11
CA GLU A 21 0.84 13.85 7.28
C GLU A 21 0.78 12.40 7.74
N ILE A 22 1.90 11.79 8.16
CA ILE A 22 1.91 10.44 8.74
C ILE A 22 1.03 10.39 10.00
N CYS A 23 1.15 11.37 10.91
CA CYS A 23 0.34 11.43 12.13
C CYS A 23 -1.16 11.61 11.78
N ARG A 24 -1.48 12.50 10.85
CA ARG A 24 -2.86 12.74 10.41
C ARG A 24 -3.49 11.49 9.79
N VAL A 25 -2.77 10.80 8.91
CA VAL A 25 -3.24 9.55 8.29
C VAL A 25 -3.35 8.44 9.33
N GLY A 26 -2.37 8.29 10.21
CA GLY A 26 -2.39 7.32 11.30
C GLY A 26 -3.61 7.49 12.21
N GLN A 27 -3.92 8.73 12.63
CA GLN A 27 -5.12 9.04 13.40
C GLN A 27 -6.39 8.64 12.65
N SER A 28 -6.50 8.99 11.37
CA SER A 28 -7.68 8.66 10.55
C SER A 28 -7.87 7.14 10.40
N LEU A 29 -6.79 6.37 10.21
CA LEU A 29 -6.85 4.91 10.14
C LEU A 29 -7.31 4.29 11.46
N PHE A 30 -6.85 4.83 12.58
CA PHE A 30 -7.24 4.39 13.92
C PHE A 30 -8.72 4.70 14.20
N ASP A 31 -9.17 5.91 13.93
CA ASP A 31 -10.57 6.35 14.16
C ASP A 31 -11.57 5.56 13.30
N ARG A 32 -11.16 5.10 12.13
CA ARG A 32 -12.00 4.28 11.24
C ARG A 32 -11.91 2.78 11.53
N GLY A 33 -11.06 2.35 12.47
CA GLY A 33 -10.90 0.96 12.84
C GLY A 33 -10.13 0.11 11.81
N TYR A 34 -9.33 0.73 10.94
CA TYR A 34 -8.47 0.01 9.99
C TYR A 34 -7.20 -0.54 10.66
N VAL A 35 -6.89 0.00 11.81
CA VAL A 35 -5.85 -0.47 12.72
C VAL A 35 -6.36 -0.46 14.16
N HIS A 36 -5.77 -1.28 15.01
CA HIS A 36 -6.10 -1.36 16.43
C HIS A 36 -4.82 -1.59 17.25
N ALA A 37 -4.83 -1.21 18.51
CA ALA A 37 -3.68 -1.32 19.41
C ALA A 37 -2.40 -0.75 18.75
N THR A 38 -1.39 -1.59 18.53
CA THR A 38 -0.12 -1.21 17.89
C THR A 38 0.03 -1.81 16.49
N ALA A 39 -1.08 -2.22 15.87
CA ALA A 39 -1.08 -2.76 14.52
C ALA A 39 -0.88 -1.67 13.47
N GLY A 40 -0.26 -2.07 12.34
CA GLY A 40 -0.06 -1.18 11.21
C GLY A 40 1.20 -0.32 11.31
N ASN A 41 1.60 0.23 10.20
CA ASN A 41 2.73 1.15 10.10
C ASN A 41 2.64 1.94 8.79
N ILE A 42 3.28 3.11 8.77
CA ILE A 42 3.30 4.03 7.64
C ILE A 42 4.74 4.48 7.42
N SER A 43 5.18 4.48 6.17
CA SER A 43 6.44 5.12 5.78
C SER A 43 6.28 6.10 4.64
N VAL A 44 7.18 7.06 4.56
CA VAL A 44 7.30 8.03 3.47
C VAL A 44 8.76 8.11 3.04
N ARG A 45 8.99 8.10 1.73
CA ARG A 45 10.30 8.35 1.13
C ARG A 45 10.58 9.85 1.15
N LEU A 46 11.74 10.23 1.61
CA LEU A 46 12.30 11.58 1.53
C LEU A 46 13.42 11.62 0.46
N GLU A 47 13.94 12.82 0.18
CA GLU A 47 15.06 12.99 -0.74
C GLU A 47 16.29 12.20 -0.32
N ASP A 48 16.64 12.23 0.98
CA ASP A 48 17.86 11.62 1.53
C ASP A 48 17.57 10.42 2.44
N GLY A 49 16.39 9.82 2.37
CA GLY A 49 16.07 8.68 3.25
C GLY A 49 14.59 8.41 3.42
N PHE A 50 14.19 8.04 4.64
CA PHE A 50 12.83 7.59 4.92
C PHE A 50 12.36 8.06 6.30
N LEU A 51 11.06 8.34 6.41
CA LEU A 51 10.35 8.38 7.67
C LEU A 51 9.53 7.10 7.82
N ILE A 52 9.46 6.56 9.03
CA ILE A 52 8.59 5.43 9.37
C ILE A 52 8.07 5.56 10.80
N THR A 53 6.86 5.05 11.02
CA THR A 53 6.27 4.95 12.35
C THR A 53 7.11 4.07 13.26
N PRO A 54 7.16 4.36 14.57
CA PRO A 54 7.91 3.56 15.52
C PRO A 54 7.36 2.13 15.65
N THR A 55 8.21 1.19 16.04
CA THR A 55 7.75 -0.15 16.42
C THR A 55 6.84 -0.08 17.64
N ASP A 56 5.81 -0.92 17.67
CA ASP A 56 4.82 -1.03 18.75
C ASP A 56 4.11 0.30 19.10
N ALA A 57 4.06 1.26 18.15
CA ALA A 57 3.31 2.51 18.33
C ALA A 57 1.85 2.36 17.90
N CYS A 58 0.94 2.99 18.65
CA CYS A 58 -0.45 3.15 18.23
C CYS A 58 -0.54 4.28 17.20
N LEU A 59 -1.05 3.99 16.01
CA LEU A 59 -1.15 4.98 14.93
C LEU A 59 -2.07 6.16 15.27
N GLY A 60 -3.05 5.95 16.18
CA GLY A 60 -3.93 7.01 16.67
C GLY A 60 -3.30 7.99 17.66
N PHE A 61 -2.08 7.71 18.15
CA PHE A 61 -1.40 8.52 19.16
C PHE A 61 0.03 8.88 18.76
N LEU A 62 0.27 8.99 17.46
CA LEU A 62 1.59 9.35 16.95
C LEU A 62 1.88 10.83 17.19
N GLU A 63 3.11 11.09 17.67
CA GLU A 63 3.67 12.44 17.72
C GLU A 63 4.73 12.60 16.60
N PRO A 64 4.76 13.74 15.89
CA PRO A 64 5.72 13.96 14.80
C PRO A 64 7.18 13.72 15.20
N ALA A 65 7.58 14.06 16.43
CA ALA A 65 8.92 13.90 16.94
C ALA A 65 9.31 12.42 17.18
N ASP A 66 8.31 11.54 17.35
CA ASP A 66 8.52 10.12 17.63
C ASP A 66 8.85 9.31 16.36
N LEU A 67 8.47 9.81 15.18
CA LEU A 67 8.69 9.11 13.92
C LEU A 67 10.18 8.91 13.67
N ALA A 68 10.55 7.69 13.29
CA ALA A 68 11.93 7.34 13.00
C ALA A 68 12.37 7.93 11.66
N LEU A 69 13.43 8.72 11.67
CA LEU A 69 14.14 9.17 10.49
C LEU A 69 15.28 8.20 10.20
N LEU A 70 15.36 7.72 8.98
CA LEU A 70 16.38 6.82 8.47
C LEU A 70 17.09 7.47 7.29
N ASP A 71 18.38 7.24 7.14
CA ASP A 71 19.12 7.62 5.94
C ASP A 71 18.78 6.69 4.74
N ALA A 72 19.37 6.99 3.58
CA ALA A 72 19.18 6.18 2.37
C ALA A 72 19.67 4.73 2.52
N GLN A 73 20.60 4.45 3.43
CA GLN A 73 21.11 3.12 3.76
C GLN A 73 20.21 2.39 4.76
N GLY A 74 19.23 3.11 5.37
CA GLY A 74 18.31 2.58 6.36
C GLY A 74 18.83 2.63 7.78
N GLN A 75 19.92 3.39 8.05
CA GLN A 75 20.39 3.63 9.41
C GLN A 75 19.52 4.70 10.07
N GLN A 76 19.11 4.44 11.30
CA GLN A 76 18.28 5.38 12.03
C GLN A 76 19.09 6.59 12.51
N LEU A 77 18.62 7.79 12.15
CA LEU A 77 19.24 9.07 12.50
C LEU A 77 18.58 9.72 13.74
N SER A 78 17.25 9.61 13.86
CA SER A 78 16.50 10.22 14.97
C SER A 78 15.15 9.53 15.20
N GLY A 79 14.41 9.98 16.21
CA GLY A 79 13.10 9.46 16.60
C GLY A 79 13.16 8.22 17.48
N LYS A 80 11.99 7.64 17.77
CA LYS A 80 11.88 6.36 18.48
C LYS A 80 12.28 5.21 17.56
N ARG A 81 12.52 4.01 18.11
CA ARG A 81 12.94 2.83 17.36
C ARG A 81 12.04 2.57 16.16
N ALA A 82 12.61 2.51 14.96
CA ALA A 82 11.91 2.28 13.71
C ALA A 82 11.16 0.93 13.69
N SER A 83 10.02 0.88 12.99
CA SER A 83 9.31 -0.37 12.76
C SER A 83 10.18 -1.38 12.01
N LYS A 84 10.13 -2.64 12.43
CA LYS A 84 10.84 -3.75 11.80
C LYS A 84 10.41 -4.01 10.36
N THR A 85 9.21 -3.51 9.97
CA THR A 85 8.66 -3.66 8.62
C THR A 85 9.34 -2.74 7.60
N MET A 86 10.23 -1.85 8.01
CA MET A 86 10.97 -0.98 7.09
C MET A 86 11.68 -1.76 5.98
N ALA A 87 12.16 -2.96 6.27
CA ALA A 87 12.79 -3.82 5.25
C ALA A 87 11.82 -4.17 4.11
N LEU A 88 10.57 -4.50 4.43
CA LEU A 88 9.52 -4.77 3.43
C LEU A 88 9.16 -3.49 2.66
N HIS A 89 8.98 -2.35 3.36
CA HIS A 89 8.68 -1.08 2.70
C HIS A 89 9.81 -0.66 1.72
N ARG A 90 11.06 -0.85 2.09
CA ARG A 90 12.19 -0.58 1.18
C ARG A 90 12.14 -1.45 -0.07
N LYS A 91 11.80 -2.73 0.06
CA LYS A 91 11.63 -3.63 -1.10
C LYS A 91 10.50 -3.15 -2.02
N ILE A 92 9.41 -2.61 -1.47
CA ILE A 92 8.33 -2.00 -2.27
C ILE A 92 8.87 -0.79 -3.03
N TYR A 93 9.59 0.13 -2.36
CA TYR A 93 10.20 1.29 -3.01
C TYR A 93 11.15 0.87 -4.14
N GLU A 94 12.08 -0.05 -3.85
CA GLU A 94 13.04 -0.56 -4.82
C GLU A 94 12.36 -1.26 -6.01
N ALA A 95 11.38 -2.13 -5.76
CA ALA A 95 10.68 -2.85 -6.82
C ALA A 95 9.87 -1.90 -7.73
N THR A 96 9.21 -0.89 -7.15
CA THR A 96 8.43 0.09 -7.94
C THR A 96 9.32 1.04 -8.75
N ASP A 97 10.57 1.31 -8.33
CA ASP A 97 11.53 2.08 -9.10
C ASP A 97 11.95 1.34 -10.40
N HIS A 98 11.91 0.01 -10.39
CA HIS A 98 12.33 -0.83 -11.51
C HIS A 98 11.16 -1.41 -12.34
N ALA A 99 9.94 -1.32 -11.83
CA ALA A 99 8.76 -1.88 -12.49
C ALA A 99 8.31 -0.98 -13.66
N LEU A 100 8.30 -1.54 -14.87
CA LEU A 100 7.82 -0.83 -16.07
C LEU A 100 6.34 -0.47 -15.92
N GLY A 101 5.97 0.75 -16.34
CA GLY A 101 4.59 1.24 -16.25
C GLY A 101 4.12 1.57 -14.82
N SER A 102 4.91 1.24 -13.82
CA SER A 102 4.65 1.61 -12.42
C SER A 102 5.10 3.04 -12.11
N TRP A 103 4.45 3.66 -11.14
CA TRP A 103 4.91 4.91 -10.55
C TRP A 103 5.78 4.58 -9.33
N PRO A 104 6.99 5.18 -9.19
CA PRO A 104 7.80 5.00 -8.01
C PRO A 104 7.02 5.33 -6.73
N ALA A 105 6.92 4.40 -5.82
CA ALA A 105 6.23 4.61 -4.56
C ALA A 105 6.94 5.69 -3.73
N GLN A 106 6.16 6.65 -3.20
CA GLN A 106 6.66 7.67 -2.27
C GLN A 106 6.18 7.42 -0.83
N CYS A 107 5.20 6.57 -0.65
CA CYS A 107 4.71 6.15 0.66
C CYS A 107 4.20 4.71 0.63
N VAL A 108 4.19 4.07 1.79
CA VAL A 108 3.60 2.75 2.01
C VAL A 108 2.78 2.79 3.30
N ILE A 109 1.56 2.26 3.23
CA ILE A 109 0.67 2.07 4.38
C ILE A 109 0.41 0.58 4.54
N HIS A 110 0.69 0.04 5.72
CA HIS A 110 0.30 -1.29 6.14
C HIS A 110 -0.75 -1.20 7.24
N THR A 111 -1.83 -1.97 7.11
CA THR A 111 -2.89 -2.06 8.12
C THR A 111 -3.23 -3.52 8.43
N HIS A 112 -3.97 -3.72 9.50
CA HIS A 112 -4.63 -4.99 9.81
C HIS A 112 -6.15 -4.86 9.64
N SER A 113 -6.57 -4.20 8.56
CA SER A 113 -7.98 -3.90 8.29
C SER A 113 -8.81 -5.18 8.24
N THR A 114 -9.93 -5.16 8.97
CA THR A 114 -10.64 -6.36 9.40
C THR A 114 -11.20 -7.19 8.25
N HIS A 115 -11.81 -6.54 7.23
CA HIS A 115 -12.46 -7.26 6.14
C HIS A 115 -11.43 -7.88 5.19
N CYS A 116 -10.35 -7.17 4.87
CA CYS A 116 -9.25 -7.72 4.10
C CYS A 116 -8.61 -8.92 4.80
N VAL A 117 -8.31 -8.80 6.11
CA VAL A 117 -7.74 -9.91 6.89
C VAL A 117 -8.70 -11.09 6.91
N SER A 118 -9.98 -10.85 7.19
CA SER A 118 -11.00 -11.90 7.25
C SER A 118 -11.14 -12.67 5.93
N LEU A 119 -11.15 -11.98 4.78
CA LEU A 119 -11.16 -12.64 3.47
C LEU A 119 -9.92 -13.52 3.28
N SER A 120 -8.76 -13.04 3.67
CA SER A 120 -7.50 -13.79 3.51
C SER A 120 -7.43 -15.07 4.33
N LEU A 121 -8.28 -15.24 5.36
CA LEU A 121 -8.33 -16.47 6.16
C LEU A 121 -8.87 -17.67 5.36
N SER A 122 -9.72 -17.41 4.36
CA SER A 122 -10.37 -18.43 3.54
C SER A 122 -9.98 -18.43 2.08
N SER A 123 -9.38 -17.32 1.59
CA SER A 123 -8.94 -17.19 0.19
C SER A 123 -7.81 -18.16 -0.14
N LYS A 124 -7.95 -18.82 -1.31
CA LYS A 124 -6.97 -19.80 -1.84
C LYS A 124 -6.50 -19.43 -3.24
N GLY A 125 -7.07 -18.37 -3.82
CA GLY A 125 -6.71 -17.88 -5.15
C GLY A 125 -5.40 -17.08 -5.14
N PRO A 126 -4.91 -16.70 -6.30
CA PRO A 126 -3.71 -15.86 -6.43
C PRO A 126 -3.95 -14.41 -6.01
N GLU A 127 -5.21 -13.97 -5.98
CA GLU A 127 -5.63 -12.61 -5.62
C GLU A 127 -6.66 -12.62 -4.50
N LEU A 128 -6.75 -11.51 -3.77
CA LEU A 128 -7.69 -11.34 -2.66
C LEU A 128 -9.13 -11.21 -3.14
N LEU A 129 -9.35 -10.43 -4.20
CA LEU A 129 -10.67 -9.99 -4.68
C LEU A 129 -10.78 -10.07 -6.20
N PRO A 130 -11.96 -10.46 -6.72
CA PRO A 130 -12.28 -10.33 -8.13
C PRO A 130 -12.72 -8.89 -8.49
N PRO A 131 -12.84 -8.56 -9.79
CA PRO A 131 -13.28 -7.23 -10.26
C PRO A 131 -14.80 -7.03 -10.08
N ILE A 132 -15.23 -6.63 -8.89
CA ILE A 132 -16.67 -6.53 -8.55
C ILE A 132 -17.21 -5.11 -8.58
N THR A 133 -16.38 -4.09 -8.44
CA THR A 133 -16.80 -2.69 -8.54
C THR A 133 -15.90 -1.90 -9.48
N PRO A 134 -16.43 -0.90 -10.20
CA PRO A 134 -15.61 -0.07 -11.08
C PRO A 134 -14.54 0.71 -10.30
N TYR A 135 -14.86 1.19 -9.11
CA TYR A 135 -13.88 1.94 -8.31
C TYR A 135 -12.75 1.06 -7.79
N PHE A 136 -13.03 -0.20 -7.42
CA PHE A 136 -11.98 -1.16 -7.07
C PHE A 136 -11.01 -1.38 -8.24
N VAL A 137 -11.54 -1.63 -9.44
CA VAL A 137 -10.72 -1.81 -10.65
C VAL A 137 -9.89 -0.55 -10.97
N MET A 138 -10.49 0.65 -10.86
CA MET A 138 -9.83 1.91 -11.21
C MET A 138 -8.83 2.39 -10.15
N LYS A 139 -9.15 2.24 -8.88
CA LYS A 139 -8.40 2.84 -7.76
C LYS A 139 -7.40 1.90 -7.13
N VAL A 140 -7.72 0.62 -7.06
CA VAL A 140 -6.88 -0.39 -6.42
C VAL A 140 -6.17 -1.26 -7.45
N GLY A 141 -6.90 -1.83 -8.40
CA GLY A 141 -6.38 -2.79 -9.35
C GLY A 141 -6.22 -4.18 -8.75
N HIS A 142 -5.37 -5.00 -9.34
CA HIS A 142 -5.04 -6.32 -8.83
C HIS A 142 -4.43 -6.29 -7.44
N VAL A 143 -4.83 -7.23 -6.57
CA VAL A 143 -4.30 -7.37 -5.20
C VAL A 143 -3.83 -8.80 -4.99
N PRO A 144 -2.57 -9.12 -5.34
CA PRO A 144 -2.01 -10.45 -5.14
C PRO A 144 -2.07 -10.88 -3.67
N LEU A 145 -2.45 -12.15 -3.44
CA LEU A 145 -2.43 -12.76 -2.12
C LEU A 145 -1.06 -13.41 -1.88
N ILE A 146 -0.23 -12.73 -1.08
CA ILE A 146 1.08 -13.23 -0.67
C ILE A 146 0.90 -14.33 0.37
N PRO A 147 1.53 -15.50 0.22
CA PRO A 147 1.44 -16.57 1.19
C PRO A 147 1.82 -16.13 2.61
N TYR A 148 1.36 -16.88 3.61
CA TYR A 148 1.71 -16.60 4.99
C TYR A 148 3.22 -16.74 5.22
N PHE A 149 3.79 -15.67 5.78
CA PHE A 149 5.11 -15.63 6.39
C PHE A 149 4.97 -15.12 7.83
N ARG A 150 5.86 -15.53 8.73
CA ARG A 150 5.89 -14.92 10.06
C ARG A 150 6.22 -13.43 9.97
N PRO A 151 5.71 -12.58 10.87
CA PRO A 151 6.05 -11.16 10.90
C PRO A 151 7.57 -10.93 10.93
N GLY A 152 8.06 -10.09 10.02
CA GLY A 152 9.48 -9.77 9.88
C GLY A 152 10.32 -10.81 9.12
N ASP A 153 9.69 -11.79 8.46
CA ASP A 153 10.39 -12.72 7.59
C ASP A 153 10.86 -12.01 6.30
N PRO A 154 12.15 -12.03 5.95
CA PRO A 154 12.62 -11.38 4.73
C PRO A 154 12.03 -11.97 3.45
N MET A 155 11.65 -13.26 3.44
CA MET A 155 11.00 -13.89 2.28
C MET A 155 9.65 -13.25 1.93
N ALA A 156 8.97 -12.66 2.91
CA ALA A 156 7.74 -11.89 2.63
C ALA A 156 8.03 -10.66 1.75
N ALA A 157 9.13 -9.96 2.03
CA ALA A 157 9.53 -8.79 1.27
C ALA A 157 9.96 -9.16 -0.16
N ASP A 158 10.66 -10.26 -0.34
CA ASP A 158 11.05 -10.77 -1.65
C ASP A 158 9.80 -11.20 -2.46
N ALA A 159 8.87 -11.94 -1.87
CA ALA A 159 7.62 -12.33 -2.53
C ALA A 159 6.76 -11.12 -2.95
N VAL A 160 6.76 -10.03 -2.16
CA VAL A 160 6.09 -8.78 -2.54
C VAL A 160 6.79 -8.12 -3.72
N ALA A 161 8.12 -8.05 -3.72
CA ALA A 161 8.89 -7.49 -4.84
C ALA A 161 8.67 -8.28 -6.13
N ASP A 162 8.68 -9.61 -6.06
CA ASP A 162 8.41 -10.50 -7.20
C ASP A 162 7.00 -10.25 -7.76
N ALA A 163 5.99 -10.09 -6.90
CA ALA A 163 4.64 -9.77 -7.34
C ALA A 163 4.58 -8.41 -8.06
N ILE A 164 5.22 -7.37 -7.53
CA ILE A 164 5.28 -6.04 -8.18
C ILE A 164 5.89 -6.16 -9.58
N LEU A 165 7.02 -6.83 -9.72
CA LEU A 165 7.70 -7.00 -10.99
C LEU A 165 6.89 -7.87 -11.97
N HIS A 166 6.26 -8.93 -11.49
CA HIS A 166 5.42 -9.81 -12.29
C HIS A 166 4.23 -9.07 -12.93
N TYR A 167 3.45 -8.34 -12.12
CA TYR A 167 2.30 -7.60 -12.64
C TYR A 167 2.70 -6.42 -13.54
N ALA A 168 3.86 -5.81 -13.31
CA ALA A 168 4.40 -4.81 -14.22
C ALA A 168 4.74 -5.41 -15.61
N GLN A 169 5.25 -6.65 -15.66
CA GLN A 169 5.49 -7.36 -16.93
C GLN A 169 4.22 -7.70 -17.69
N LEU A 170 3.08 -7.82 -16.98
CA LEU A 170 1.75 -8.02 -17.56
C LEU A 170 1.05 -6.72 -18.01
N ASP A 171 1.74 -5.57 -17.89
CA ASP A 171 1.19 -4.24 -18.14
C ASP A 171 -0.01 -3.87 -17.23
N THR A 172 -0.06 -4.50 -16.05
CA THR A 172 -1.06 -4.26 -15.02
C THR A 172 -0.39 -3.94 -13.67
N PRO A 173 0.38 -2.83 -13.57
CA PRO A 173 1.15 -2.52 -12.37
C PRO A 173 0.24 -2.39 -11.15
N ILE A 174 0.59 -3.12 -10.09
CA ILE A 174 -0.14 -3.14 -8.83
C ILE A 174 0.29 -2.01 -7.89
N ARG A 175 -0.62 -1.66 -6.97
CA ARG A 175 -0.37 -0.68 -5.90
C ARG A 175 -0.77 -1.20 -4.52
N ALA A 176 -1.13 -2.46 -4.45
CA ALA A 176 -1.46 -3.16 -3.22
C ALA A 176 -1.09 -4.64 -3.30
N VAL A 177 -0.79 -5.23 -2.17
CA VAL A 177 -0.73 -6.69 -1.96
C VAL A 177 -1.42 -7.03 -0.65
N MET A 178 -1.97 -8.23 -0.54
CA MET A 178 -2.49 -8.76 0.70
C MET A 178 -1.52 -9.78 1.29
N LEU A 179 -0.93 -9.48 2.44
CA LEU A 179 -0.19 -10.47 3.21
C LEU A 179 -1.19 -11.38 3.92
N SER A 180 -1.24 -12.66 3.54
CA SER A 180 -2.21 -13.63 4.08
C SER A 180 -2.21 -13.66 5.61
N LYS A 181 -3.40 -13.50 6.22
CA LYS A 181 -3.64 -13.52 7.67
C LYS A 181 -3.02 -12.35 8.45
N LEU A 182 -2.46 -11.36 7.76
CA LEU A 182 -1.79 -10.23 8.40
C LEU A 182 -2.45 -8.90 8.01
N GLY A 183 -2.51 -8.58 6.72
CA GLY A 183 -3.13 -7.34 6.27
C GLY A 183 -2.54 -6.81 4.96
N PRO A 184 -3.21 -5.83 4.33
CA PRO A 184 -2.73 -5.24 3.10
C PRO A 184 -1.51 -4.33 3.33
N ASN A 185 -0.65 -4.25 2.30
CA ASN A 185 0.28 -3.15 2.09
C ASN A 185 -0.18 -2.41 0.84
N VAL A 186 -0.34 -1.10 0.95
CA VAL A 186 -0.76 -0.21 -0.15
C VAL A 186 0.29 0.89 -0.30
N TRP A 187 0.65 1.21 -1.54
CA TRP A 187 1.62 2.25 -1.84
C TRP A 187 1.14 3.18 -2.95
N HIS A 188 1.62 4.42 -2.93
CA HIS A 188 1.28 5.41 -3.93
C HIS A 188 2.33 6.54 -3.98
N GLN A 189 2.09 7.53 -4.84
CA GLN A 189 2.91 8.75 -4.95
C GLN A 189 2.73 9.72 -3.77
N ASP A 190 1.66 9.60 -2.99
CA ASP A 190 1.37 10.40 -1.81
C ASP A 190 0.46 9.64 -0.85
N LEU A 191 0.46 10.06 0.43
CA LEU A 191 -0.30 9.40 1.49
C LEU A 191 -1.82 9.49 1.28
N SER A 192 -2.33 10.57 0.68
CA SER A 192 -3.77 10.72 0.43
C SER A 192 -4.25 9.70 -0.60
N SER A 193 -3.48 9.51 -1.67
CA SER A 193 -3.77 8.52 -2.72
C SER A 193 -3.62 7.09 -2.21
N ALA A 194 -2.58 6.81 -1.39
CA ALA A 194 -2.43 5.50 -0.75
C ALA A 194 -3.60 5.18 0.20
N MET A 195 -4.03 6.18 0.98
CA MET A 195 -5.18 6.03 1.87
C MET A 195 -6.47 5.79 1.09
N ALA A 196 -6.72 6.54 0.01
CA ALA A 196 -7.91 6.34 -0.82
C ALA A 196 -7.95 4.94 -1.45
N ALA A 197 -6.81 4.40 -1.91
CA ALA A 197 -6.73 3.04 -2.42
C ALA A 197 -6.96 1.99 -1.31
N LEU A 198 -6.41 2.22 -0.12
CA LEU A 198 -6.65 1.35 1.04
C LEU A 198 -8.12 1.34 1.49
N GLU A 199 -8.76 2.51 1.54
CA GLU A 199 -10.17 2.64 1.89
C GLU A 199 -11.06 1.89 0.89
N GLU A 200 -10.82 2.07 -0.42
CA GLU A 200 -11.56 1.35 -1.46
C GLU A 200 -11.34 -0.15 -1.36
N LEU A 201 -10.12 -0.60 -1.08
CA LEU A 201 -9.81 -2.02 -0.89
C LEU A 201 -10.59 -2.61 0.30
N GLU A 202 -10.59 -1.96 1.45
CA GLU A 202 -11.29 -2.42 2.65
C GLU A 202 -12.81 -2.39 2.49
N GLU A 203 -13.38 -1.33 1.87
CA GLU A 203 -14.82 -1.27 1.59
C GLU A 203 -15.25 -2.33 0.58
N THR A 204 -14.44 -2.59 -0.46
CA THR A 204 -14.72 -3.68 -1.41
C THR A 204 -14.66 -5.05 -0.72
N ALA A 205 -13.68 -5.28 0.15
CA ALA A 205 -13.58 -6.49 0.96
C ALA A 205 -14.82 -6.68 1.86
N LYS A 206 -15.31 -5.60 2.46
CA LYS A 206 -16.54 -5.59 3.26
C LYS A 206 -17.78 -5.95 2.43
N LEU A 207 -17.91 -5.40 1.22
CA LEU A 207 -19.02 -5.74 0.32
C LEU A 207 -19.04 -7.24 0.01
N VAL A 208 -17.89 -7.84 -0.28
CA VAL A 208 -17.77 -9.28 -0.52
C VAL A 208 -18.22 -10.10 0.69
N GLN A 209 -17.82 -9.71 1.88
CA GLN A 209 -18.24 -10.40 3.10
C GLN A 209 -19.75 -10.24 3.38
N MET A 210 -20.31 -9.06 3.12
CA MET A 210 -21.74 -8.81 3.27
C MET A 210 -22.58 -9.63 2.27
N ALA A 211 -22.06 -9.90 1.07
CA ALA A 211 -22.69 -10.78 0.11
C ALA A 211 -22.72 -12.26 0.58
N GLY A 212 -21.82 -12.64 1.48
CA GLY A 212 -21.78 -13.96 2.10
C GLY A 212 -21.57 -15.08 1.08
N SER A 213 -22.47 -16.07 1.10
CA SER A 213 -22.41 -17.23 0.18
C SER A 213 -23.06 -16.97 -1.18
N GLN A 214 -23.56 -15.77 -1.46
CA GLN A 214 -24.13 -15.43 -2.75
C GLN A 214 -23.03 -15.38 -3.81
N ALA A 215 -23.35 -15.84 -5.02
CA ALA A 215 -22.44 -15.70 -6.14
C ALA A 215 -22.29 -14.20 -6.48
N LEU A 216 -21.04 -13.75 -6.55
CA LEU A 216 -20.72 -12.39 -6.96
C LEU A 216 -20.88 -12.26 -8.47
N ASP A 217 -21.50 -11.18 -8.92
CA ASP A 217 -21.55 -10.80 -10.33
C ASP A 217 -20.37 -9.86 -10.62
N ASN A 218 -19.34 -10.41 -11.22
CA ASN A 218 -18.12 -9.68 -11.55
C ASN A 218 -18.36 -8.75 -12.76
N LEU A 219 -17.58 -7.67 -12.84
CA LEU A 219 -17.52 -6.90 -14.09
C LEU A 219 -17.04 -7.80 -15.23
N SER A 220 -17.70 -7.69 -16.39
CA SER A 220 -17.29 -8.41 -17.59
C SER A 220 -15.99 -7.82 -18.18
N ASP A 221 -15.31 -8.58 -19.03
CA ASP A 221 -14.13 -8.09 -19.76
C ASP A 221 -14.44 -6.81 -20.56
N ALA A 222 -15.66 -6.69 -21.10
CA ALA A 222 -16.09 -5.48 -21.80
C ALA A 222 -16.19 -4.27 -20.88
N HIS A 223 -16.72 -4.45 -19.66
CA HIS A 223 -16.76 -3.39 -18.65
C HIS A 223 -15.34 -2.97 -18.20
N ILE A 224 -14.45 -3.94 -18.02
CA ILE A 224 -13.06 -3.68 -17.65
C ILE A 224 -12.34 -2.91 -18.75
N GLU A 225 -12.54 -3.31 -20.02
CA GLU A 225 -11.94 -2.62 -21.16
C GLU A 225 -12.44 -1.17 -21.28
N GLU A 226 -13.73 -0.91 -21.02
CA GLU A 226 -14.29 0.44 -20.94
C GLU A 226 -13.59 1.28 -19.86
N LEU A 227 -13.29 0.70 -18.68
CA LEU A 227 -12.57 1.37 -17.60
C LEU A 227 -11.10 1.64 -17.97
N ARG A 228 -10.45 0.73 -18.70
CA ARG A 228 -9.11 0.94 -19.24
C ARG A 228 -9.05 2.13 -20.19
N GLN A 229 -9.99 2.17 -21.15
CA GLN A 229 -10.02 3.20 -22.19
C GLN A 229 -10.35 4.60 -21.65
N ASN A 230 -11.30 4.71 -20.73
CA ASN A 230 -11.80 5.99 -20.25
C ASN A 230 -11.08 6.52 -19.02
N PHE A 231 -10.51 5.63 -18.18
CA PHE A 231 -9.95 5.99 -16.87
C PHE A 231 -8.52 5.48 -16.66
N HIS A 232 -7.92 4.82 -17.67
CA HIS A 232 -6.56 4.25 -17.58
C HIS A 232 -6.43 3.26 -16.41
N ALA A 233 -7.47 2.47 -16.15
CA ALA A 233 -7.44 1.44 -15.12
C ALA A 233 -6.33 0.41 -15.41
N ALA A 234 -5.50 0.11 -14.43
CA ALA A 234 -4.46 -0.90 -14.52
C ALA A 234 -5.02 -2.25 -14.05
N TRP A 235 -5.76 -2.93 -14.95
CA TRP A 235 -6.37 -4.23 -14.66
C TRP A 235 -6.07 -5.24 -15.77
#